data_2bbe2a0e7b1ba7b797bd2a48217ae1b9
#
_entry.id   2bbe2a0e7b1ba7b797bd2a48217ae1b9
#
_cell.length_a   1.000
_cell.length_b   1.000
_cell.length_c   1.000
_cell.angle_alpha   90.00
_cell.angle_beta   90.00
_cell.angle_gamma   90.00
#
_symmetry.space_group_name_H-M   'P 1'
#
loop_
_entity.id
_entity.type
_entity.pdbx_description
1 polymer ?
#
loop_
_entity_poly.entity_id
_entity_poly.type
_entity_poly.pdbx_seq_one_letter_code
_entity_poly.pdbx_strand_id
1 'polypeptide(L)'
;MSTELEKGNHMEDVLRYEGTRAVVTGAASGMGAATATILAALGAEVHGLDIRPCGGAVHGSHLVDLSDTDQIDAAVEAIGGPIDSLFNCAGLPTTAPDLAVMLVNFAGHRHLTEAVIPLLSDGAGIAFVSSVAGMGWVANAARNLELVMTPGFDAARTWCEEHPEVIGGMGYSASKEAINAYVAFRGFQLAPSGVRLNSLNPGPTDTPMMPSFIESQGQEFFDNFPKPVGRNARPDEQAWALVLLNSPRNSYTTATSHFADGGFTGGLFTGGIDMALLMPPE
;
A
#
# COMPACT_ATOMS: atom_id res chain seq x y z
N MET A 1 28.67 4.83 -37.92
CA MET A 1 27.30 4.36 -38.04
C MET A 1 26.51 5.06 -36.96
N SER A 2 25.86 6.14 -37.33
CA SER A 2 24.98 6.94 -36.47
C SER A 2 23.68 6.21 -36.34
N THR A 3 23.38 5.71 -35.16
CA THR A 3 22.00 5.30 -34.80
C THR A 3 21.19 6.58 -34.72
N GLU A 4 20.37 6.81 -35.75
CA GLU A 4 19.26 7.74 -35.67
C GLU A 4 18.38 7.33 -34.47
N LEU A 5 18.42 8.12 -33.42
CA LEU A 5 17.38 8.16 -32.42
C LEU A 5 16.12 8.56 -33.19
N GLU A 6 15.23 7.60 -33.42
CA GLU A 6 13.93 7.85 -34.00
C GLU A 6 13.26 8.98 -33.22
N LYS A 7 13.16 10.12 -33.85
CA LYS A 7 12.40 11.29 -33.38
C LYS A 7 10.93 10.97 -33.58
N GLY A 8 10.29 10.42 -32.59
CA GLY A 8 8.85 10.19 -32.62
C GLY A 8 8.37 9.82 -31.23
N ASN A 9 7.69 10.71 -30.56
CA ASN A 9 6.70 10.52 -29.47
C ASN A 9 7.01 9.60 -28.26
N HIS A 10 8.25 9.17 -28.03
CA HIS A 10 8.58 8.28 -26.91
C HIS A 10 8.81 8.97 -25.56
N MET A 11 8.72 10.30 -25.49
CA MET A 11 8.89 11.01 -24.23
C MET A 11 7.55 11.30 -23.49
N GLU A 12 6.40 11.13 -24.14
CA GLU A 12 5.10 11.46 -23.53
C GLU A 12 4.60 10.41 -22.54
N ASP A 13 4.97 9.12 -22.68
CA ASP A 13 4.66 8.05 -21.69
C ASP A 13 5.92 7.49 -21.04
N VAL A 14 6.64 8.35 -20.31
CA VAL A 14 7.89 7.97 -19.62
C VAL A 14 7.67 6.82 -18.61
N LEU A 15 6.50 6.75 -17.99
CA LEU A 15 6.20 5.77 -16.95
C LEU A 15 5.51 4.50 -17.48
N ARG A 16 5.11 4.47 -18.75
CA ARG A 16 4.47 3.33 -19.43
C ARG A 16 3.15 2.90 -18.81
N TYR A 17 2.27 3.88 -18.55
CA TYR A 17 0.91 3.62 -18.09
C TYR A 17 -0.15 3.78 -19.19
N GLU A 18 0.19 4.38 -20.34
CA GLU A 18 -0.76 4.53 -21.45
C GLU A 18 -1.27 3.17 -21.95
N GLY A 19 -2.58 3.00 -21.97
CA GLY A 19 -3.23 1.77 -22.41
C GLY A 19 -3.13 0.58 -21.46
N THR A 20 -2.58 0.77 -20.25
CA THR A 20 -2.53 -0.27 -19.21
C THR A 20 -3.79 -0.28 -18.36
N ARG A 21 -4.10 -1.43 -17.73
CA ARG A 21 -5.19 -1.55 -16.76
C ARG A 21 -4.63 -1.56 -15.33
N ALA A 22 -5.13 -0.63 -14.52
CA ALA A 22 -4.74 -0.45 -13.14
C ALA A 22 -5.93 -0.66 -12.19
N VAL A 23 -5.71 -1.42 -11.12
CA VAL A 23 -6.67 -1.61 -10.03
C VAL A 23 -6.17 -0.85 -8.80
N VAL A 24 -7.01 -0.03 -8.18
CA VAL A 24 -6.66 0.81 -7.02
C VAL A 24 -7.69 0.64 -5.93
N THR A 25 -7.29 0.16 -4.74
CA THR A 25 -8.15 0.14 -3.56
C THR A 25 -8.10 1.47 -2.81
N GLY A 26 -9.17 1.83 -2.09
CA GLY A 26 -9.26 3.12 -1.40
C GLY A 26 -9.36 4.31 -2.37
N ALA A 27 -9.86 4.08 -3.58
CA ALA A 27 -9.86 5.05 -4.66
C ALA A 27 -10.88 6.20 -4.49
N ALA A 28 -11.74 6.16 -3.47
CA ALA A 28 -12.69 7.24 -3.20
C ALA A 28 -12.07 8.43 -2.46
N SER A 29 -10.88 8.30 -1.84
CA SER A 29 -10.26 9.39 -1.07
C SER A 29 -8.75 9.23 -0.86
N GLY A 30 -8.09 10.27 -0.33
CA GLY A 30 -6.71 10.23 0.13
C GLY A 30 -5.70 9.79 -0.93
N MET A 31 -4.76 8.94 -0.53
CA MET A 31 -3.67 8.47 -1.40
C MET A 31 -4.20 7.62 -2.57
N GLY A 32 -5.22 6.78 -2.34
CA GLY A 32 -5.82 5.96 -3.40
C GLY A 32 -6.48 6.79 -4.49
N ALA A 33 -7.28 7.83 -4.11
CA ALA A 33 -7.89 8.74 -5.08
C ALA A 33 -6.83 9.55 -5.86
N ALA A 34 -5.78 10.00 -5.18
CA ALA A 34 -4.67 10.69 -5.85
C ALA A 34 -3.93 9.76 -6.83
N THR A 35 -3.69 8.49 -6.44
CA THR A 35 -3.09 7.47 -7.30
C THR A 35 -3.95 7.22 -8.54
N ALA A 36 -5.26 7.00 -8.36
CA ALA A 36 -6.21 6.80 -9.45
C ALA A 36 -6.24 7.99 -10.43
N THR A 37 -6.21 9.22 -9.89
CA THR A 37 -6.18 10.45 -10.69
C THR A 37 -4.89 10.55 -11.52
N ILE A 38 -3.75 10.26 -10.95
CA ILE A 38 -2.46 10.30 -11.66
C ILE A 38 -2.42 9.23 -12.76
N LEU A 39 -2.83 8.00 -12.46
CA LEU A 39 -2.85 6.89 -13.42
C LEU A 39 -3.77 7.19 -14.61
N ALA A 40 -4.96 7.73 -14.37
CA ALA A 40 -5.86 8.13 -15.43
C ALA A 40 -5.28 9.27 -16.30
N ALA A 41 -4.60 10.23 -15.67
CA ALA A 41 -3.89 11.31 -16.41
C ALA A 41 -2.70 10.77 -17.24
N LEU A 42 -2.13 9.63 -16.85
CA LEU A 42 -1.09 8.91 -17.61
C LEU A 42 -1.65 7.95 -18.66
N GLY A 43 -2.99 7.93 -18.87
CA GLY A 43 -3.64 7.13 -19.90
C GLY A 43 -3.97 5.69 -19.52
N ALA A 44 -3.91 5.33 -18.23
CA ALA A 44 -4.33 4.02 -17.75
C ALA A 44 -5.86 3.88 -17.68
N GLU A 45 -6.37 2.69 -17.94
CA GLU A 45 -7.73 2.27 -17.60
C GLU A 45 -7.79 1.95 -16.10
N VAL A 46 -8.42 2.80 -15.28
CA VAL A 46 -8.39 2.69 -13.83
C VAL A 46 -9.68 2.09 -13.28
N HIS A 47 -9.58 1.00 -12.53
CA HIS A 47 -10.67 0.39 -11.75
C HIS A 47 -10.47 0.70 -10.27
N GLY A 48 -11.36 1.51 -9.69
CA GLY A 48 -11.34 1.90 -8.29
C GLY A 48 -12.21 0.97 -7.43
N LEU A 49 -11.66 0.46 -6.35
CA LEU A 49 -12.35 -0.34 -5.32
C LEU A 49 -12.41 0.46 -4.01
N ASP A 50 -13.60 0.66 -3.47
CA ASP A 50 -13.80 1.35 -2.18
C ASP A 50 -15.17 0.94 -1.61
N ILE A 51 -15.38 1.14 -0.31
CA ILE A 51 -16.70 1.02 0.32
C ILE A 51 -17.67 2.13 -0.08
N ARG A 52 -17.17 3.17 -0.76
CA ARG A 52 -17.94 4.30 -1.30
C ARG A 52 -17.70 4.41 -2.80
N PRO A 53 -18.64 4.99 -3.55
CA PRO A 53 -18.43 5.25 -4.97
C PRO A 53 -17.14 6.06 -5.20
N CYS A 54 -16.31 5.60 -6.13
CA CYS A 54 -15.12 6.32 -6.57
C CYS A 54 -15.55 7.43 -7.53
N GLY A 55 -15.12 8.66 -7.26
CA GLY A 55 -15.33 9.79 -8.13
C GLY A 55 -14.18 10.01 -9.12
N GLY A 56 -14.33 11.01 -9.99
CA GLY A 56 -13.23 11.49 -10.85
C GLY A 56 -12.97 10.59 -12.06
N ALA A 57 -11.71 10.31 -12.33
CA ALA A 57 -11.22 9.75 -13.59
C ALA A 57 -11.14 8.20 -13.61
N VAL A 58 -11.92 7.47 -12.76
CA VAL A 58 -11.93 6.01 -12.83
C VAL A 58 -12.83 5.51 -13.97
N HIS A 59 -12.40 4.49 -14.69
CA HIS A 59 -13.19 3.84 -15.75
C HIS A 59 -14.24 2.89 -15.14
N GLY A 60 -13.93 2.25 -14.02
CA GLY A 60 -14.83 1.41 -13.24
C GLY A 60 -14.79 1.75 -11.77
N SER A 61 -15.97 1.84 -11.12
CA SER A 61 -16.10 2.01 -9.67
C SER A 61 -16.80 0.80 -9.08
N HIS A 62 -16.10 0.06 -8.22
CA HIS A 62 -16.58 -1.16 -7.59
C HIS A 62 -16.75 -0.91 -6.08
N LEU A 63 -17.96 -1.17 -5.57
CA LEU A 63 -18.22 -1.12 -4.13
C LEU A 63 -17.73 -2.41 -3.52
N VAL A 64 -16.69 -2.33 -2.68
CA VAL A 64 -16.02 -3.49 -2.08
C VAL A 64 -15.65 -3.20 -0.64
N ASP A 65 -16.12 -4.02 0.26
CA ASP A 65 -15.58 -4.13 1.62
C ASP A 65 -14.47 -5.19 1.63
N LEU A 66 -13.25 -4.78 1.93
CA LEU A 66 -12.09 -5.68 1.97
C LEU A 66 -12.13 -6.69 3.13
N SER A 67 -13.09 -6.59 4.05
CA SER A 67 -13.36 -7.63 5.04
C SER A 67 -14.29 -8.74 4.55
N ASP A 68 -14.82 -8.62 3.33
CA ASP A 68 -15.74 -9.55 2.67
C ASP A 68 -15.11 -10.14 1.41
N THR A 69 -14.72 -11.41 1.48
CA THR A 69 -14.03 -12.10 0.38
C THR A 69 -14.92 -12.29 -0.84
N ASP A 70 -16.23 -12.47 -0.66
CA ASP A 70 -17.17 -12.65 -1.78
C ASP A 70 -17.29 -11.36 -2.60
N GLN A 71 -17.28 -10.18 -1.94
CA GLN A 71 -17.27 -8.90 -2.63
C GLN A 71 -15.95 -8.66 -3.37
N ILE A 72 -14.82 -9.07 -2.78
CA ILE A 72 -13.51 -8.99 -3.44
C ILE A 72 -13.51 -9.85 -4.71
N ASP A 73 -13.91 -11.11 -4.61
CA ASP A 73 -13.89 -12.06 -5.71
C ASP A 73 -14.85 -11.63 -6.85
N ALA A 74 -16.04 -11.13 -6.50
CA ALA A 74 -17.00 -10.59 -7.46
C ALA A 74 -16.44 -9.35 -8.20
N ALA A 75 -15.71 -8.47 -7.50
CA ALA A 75 -15.08 -7.31 -8.13
C ALA A 75 -13.94 -7.73 -9.07
N VAL A 76 -13.10 -8.68 -8.67
CA VAL A 76 -12.02 -9.22 -9.52
C VAL A 76 -12.59 -9.88 -10.77
N GLU A 77 -13.66 -10.67 -10.65
CA GLU A 77 -14.36 -11.26 -11.78
C GLU A 77 -14.94 -10.21 -12.74
N ALA A 78 -15.56 -9.15 -12.18
CA ALA A 78 -16.14 -8.06 -12.98
C ALA A 78 -15.08 -7.23 -13.71
N ILE A 79 -13.91 -7.03 -13.13
CA ILE A 79 -12.78 -6.32 -13.76
C ILE A 79 -12.17 -7.18 -14.87
N GLY A 80 -11.98 -8.47 -14.61
CA GLY A 80 -11.30 -9.40 -15.51
C GLY A 80 -9.83 -9.04 -15.76
N GLY A 81 -9.20 -9.72 -16.70
CA GLY A 81 -7.80 -9.48 -17.07
C GLY A 81 -7.65 -9.09 -18.54
N PRO A 82 -6.43 -8.75 -18.98
CA PRO A 82 -5.21 -8.65 -18.17
C PRO A 82 -5.17 -7.41 -17.29
N ILE A 83 -4.46 -7.50 -16.14
CA ILE A 83 -4.22 -6.39 -15.21
C ILE A 83 -2.72 -6.11 -15.18
N ASP A 84 -2.33 -4.84 -15.38
CA ASP A 84 -0.92 -4.45 -15.47
C ASP A 84 -0.39 -3.92 -14.15
N SER A 85 -1.27 -3.39 -13.28
CA SER A 85 -0.86 -2.90 -11.98
C SER A 85 -1.98 -2.95 -10.93
N LEU A 86 -1.59 -3.32 -9.70
CA LEU A 86 -2.45 -3.29 -8.52
C LEU A 86 -1.85 -2.35 -7.48
N PHE A 87 -2.69 -1.44 -6.94
CA PHE A 87 -2.35 -0.49 -5.90
C PHE A 87 -3.24 -0.72 -4.67
N ASN A 88 -2.70 -1.31 -3.65
CA ASN A 88 -3.37 -1.61 -2.39
C ASN A 88 -3.26 -0.40 -1.44
N CYS A 89 -4.18 0.58 -1.56
CA CYS A 89 -4.14 1.86 -0.86
C CYS A 89 -5.20 2.01 0.24
N ALA A 90 -6.24 1.17 0.26
CA ALA A 90 -7.27 1.23 1.28
C ALA A 90 -6.73 0.92 2.68
N GLY A 91 -7.45 1.35 3.70
CA GLY A 91 -7.10 1.01 5.07
C GLY A 91 -8.05 1.61 6.09
N LEU A 92 -8.07 1.00 7.26
CA LEU A 92 -8.72 1.52 8.46
C LEU A 92 -7.68 2.18 9.37
N PRO A 93 -8.08 3.25 10.09
CA PRO A 93 -7.21 3.96 11.03
C PRO A 93 -7.14 3.24 12.38
N THR A 94 -6.30 3.77 13.28
CA THR A 94 -6.11 3.28 14.66
C THR A 94 -7.36 3.38 15.55
N THR A 95 -8.39 4.16 15.17
CA THR A 95 -9.65 4.26 15.90
C THR A 95 -10.62 3.10 15.62
N ALA A 96 -10.36 2.30 14.58
CA ALA A 96 -11.15 1.11 14.30
C ALA A 96 -10.72 -0.07 15.21
N PRO A 97 -11.60 -1.05 15.49
CA PRO A 97 -11.22 -2.25 16.23
C PRO A 97 -10.03 -2.98 15.61
N ASP A 98 -9.05 -3.39 16.42
CA ASP A 98 -7.80 -3.99 15.95
C ASP A 98 -8.00 -5.17 14.99
N LEU A 99 -8.94 -6.07 15.29
CA LEU A 99 -9.24 -7.18 14.37
C LEU A 99 -9.75 -6.68 13.02
N ALA A 100 -10.64 -5.69 12.99
CA ALA A 100 -11.13 -5.11 11.73
C ALA A 100 -9.99 -4.46 10.94
N VAL A 101 -9.06 -3.77 11.63
CA VAL A 101 -7.85 -3.21 11.01
C VAL A 101 -7.00 -4.30 10.37
N MET A 102 -6.76 -5.42 11.06
CA MET A 102 -6.01 -6.55 10.52
C MET A 102 -6.70 -7.17 9.31
N LEU A 103 -8.03 -7.35 9.39
CA LEU A 103 -8.80 -7.95 8.30
C LEU A 103 -8.81 -7.09 7.04
N VAL A 104 -9.02 -5.78 7.18
CA VAL A 104 -9.05 -4.87 6.03
C VAL A 104 -7.63 -4.55 5.53
N ASN A 105 -6.73 -4.10 6.42
CA ASN A 105 -5.44 -3.59 6.01
C ASN A 105 -4.48 -4.69 5.53
N PHE A 106 -4.63 -5.92 6.03
CA PHE A 106 -3.75 -7.03 5.65
C PHE A 106 -4.50 -8.18 4.97
N ALA A 107 -5.40 -8.89 5.67
CA ALA A 107 -5.98 -10.14 5.17
C ALA A 107 -6.78 -9.94 3.88
N GLY A 108 -7.59 -8.90 3.79
CA GLY A 108 -8.38 -8.56 2.61
C GLY A 108 -7.52 -8.12 1.42
N HIS A 109 -6.52 -7.28 1.65
CA HIS A 109 -5.56 -6.92 0.59
C HIS A 109 -4.74 -8.11 0.10
N ARG A 110 -4.34 -9.03 1.02
CA ARG A 110 -3.70 -10.27 0.62
C ARG A 110 -4.64 -11.12 -0.23
N HIS A 111 -5.90 -11.28 0.19
CA HIS A 111 -6.90 -12.04 -0.57
C HIS A 111 -7.10 -11.44 -1.97
N LEU A 112 -7.31 -10.13 -2.08
CA LEU A 112 -7.41 -9.42 -3.35
C LEU A 112 -6.16 -9.65 -4.22
N THR A 113 -4.97 -9.53 -3.63
CA THR A 113 -3.71 -9.70 -4.35
C THR A 113 -3.59 -11.11 -4.93
N GLU A 114 -3.88 -12.15 -4.12
CA GLU A 114 -3.82 -13.54 -4.60
C GLU A 114 -4.88 -13.82 -5.67
N ALA A 115 -6.08 -13.21 -5.58
CA ALA A 115 -7.12 -13.33 -6.61
C ALA A 115 -6.73 -12.63 -7.92
N VAL A 116 -5.98 -11.53 -7.86
CA VAL A 116 -5.52 -10.77 -9.03
C VAL A 116 -4.30 -11.41 -9.70
N ILE A 117 -3.40 -12.08 -8.96
CA ILE A 117 -2.16 -12.67 -9.51
C ILE A 117 -2.38 -13.52 -10.78
N PRO A 118 -3.40 -14.39 -10.90
CA PRO A 118 -3.63 -15.16 -12.11
C PRO A 118 -4.05 -14.33 -13.35
N LEU A 119 -4.44 -13.08 -13.15
CA LEU A 119 -4.90 -12.15 -14.17
C LEU A 119 -3.85 -11.12 -14.57
N LEU A 120 -2.66 -11.18 -13.97
CA LEU A 120 -1.60 -10.21 -14.20
C LEU A 120 -0.93 -10.40 -15.56
N SER A 121 -0.65 -9.27 -16.22
CA SER A 121 0.22 -9.22 -17.39
C SER A 121 1.66 -9.55 -17.05
N ASP A 122 2.45 -9.96 -18.04
CA ASP A 122 3.91 -10.12 -17.89
C ASP A 122 4.55 -8.80 -17.45
N GLY A 123 5.37 -8.86 -16.40
CA GLY A 123 6.05 -7.68 -15.84
C GLY A 123 5.15 -6.73 -15.03
N ALA A 124 3.94 -7.17 -14.67
CA ALA A 124 3.01 -6.40 -13.86
C ALA A 124 3.63 -6.00 -12.51
N GLY A 125 3.08 -4.91 -11.93
CA GLY A 125 3.50 -4.39 -10.65
C GLY A 125 2.39 -4.39 -9.60
N ILE A 126 2.74 -4.75 -8.37
CA ILE A 126 1.86 -4.68 -7.20
C ILE A 126 2.50 -3.77 -6.16
N ALA A 127 1.79 -2.76 -5.70
CA ALA A 127 2.25 -1.87 -4.65
C ALA A 127 1.27 -1.86 -3.47
N PHE A 128 1.81 -1.90 -2.26
CA PHE A 128 1.06 -1.76 -1.01
C PHE A 128 1.37 -0.44 -0.32
N VAL A 129 0.37 0.20 0.24
CA VAL A 129 0.56 1.28 1.21
C VAL A 129 0.69 0.66 2.60
N SER A 130 1.94 0.56 3.08
CA SER A 130 2.24 0.25 4.47
C SER A 130 2.30 1.55 5.30
N SER A 131 3.30 1.74 6.14
CA SER A 131 3.53 2.93 6.97
C SER A 131 4.91 2.86 7.60
N VAL A 132 5.46 4.00 8.05
CA VAL A 132 6.59 4.01 9.00
C VAL A 132 6.27 3.22 10.29
N ALA A 133 4.99 3.07 10.66
CA ALA A 133 4.55 2.22 11.76
C ALA A 133 4.85 0.72 11.55
N GLY A 134 5.09 0.30 10.31
CA GLY A 134 5.47 -1.07 9.96
C GLY A 134 6.99 -1.32 9.91
N MET A 135 7.82 -0.35 10.30
CA MET A 135 9.29 -0.49 10.21
C MET A 135 9.88 -1.58 11.10
N GLY A 136 9.16 -1.97 12.17
CA GLY A 136 9.59 -3.01 13.10
C GLY A 136 9.50 -4.45 12.56
N TRP A 137 8.97 -4.64 11.35
CA TRP A 137 8.66 -5.96 10.82
C TRP A 137 9.83 -6.94 10.79
N VAL A 138 11.07 -6.47 10.59
CA VAL A 138 12.27 -7.32 10.58
C VAL A 138 12.57 -7.88 11.97
N ALA A 139 12.44 -7.06 13.02
CA ALA A 139 12.61 -7.50 14.40
C ALA A 139 11.52 -8.52 14.81
N ASN A 140 10.33 -8.41 14.21
CA ASN A 140 9.18 -9.27 14.44
C ASN A 140 8.97 -10.32 13.33
N ALA A 141 10.01 -10.61 12.53
CA ALA A 141 9.87 -11.40 11.29
C ALA A 141 9.27 -12.79 11.53
N ALA A 142 9.67 -13.50 12.58
CA ALA A 142 9.15 -14.85 12.86
C ALA A 142 7.62 -14.83 13.04
N ARG A 143 7.12 -13.95 13.90
CA ARG A 143 5.68 -13.76 14.16
C ARG A 143 4.92 -13.32 12.90
N ASN A 144 5.45 -12.32 12.18
CA ASN A 144 4.81 -11.83 10.96
C ASN A 144 4.74 -12.91 9.88
N LEU A 145 5.77 -13.77 9.75
CA LEU A 145 5.76 -14.86 8.79
C LEU A 145 4.74 -15.96 9.15
N GLU A 146 4.49 -16.24 10.44
CA GLU A 146 3.41 -17.14 10.84
C GLU A 146 2.07 -16.67 10.29
N LEU A 147 1.72 -15.40 10.49
CA LEU A 147 0.50 -14.79 9.93
C LEU A 147 0.49 -14.79 8.39
N VAL A 148 1.59 -14.37 7.77
CA VAL A 148 1.72 -14.28 6.31
C VAL A 148 1.53 -15.63 5.62
N MET A 149 2.00 -16.71 6.23
CA MET A 149 1.91 -18.07 5.70
C MET A 149 0.57 -18.78 6.00
N THR A 150 -0.36 -18.16 6.74
CA THR A 150 -1.68 -18.75 6.94
C THR A 150 -2.42 -18.95 5.61
N PRO A 151 -3.11 -20.08 5.42
CA PRO A 151 -3.79 -20.37 4.16
C PRO A 151 -5.10 -19.58 4.02
N GLY A 152 -5.05 -18.44 3.31
CA GLY A 152 -6.22 -17.64 2.97
C GLY A 152 -6.73 -16.72 4.09
N PHE A 153 -7.88 -16.09 3.84
CA PHE A 153 -8.45 -15.03 4.69
C PHE A 153 -8.88 -15.54 6.06
N ASP A 154 -9.65 -16.64 6.11
CA ASP A 154 -10.22 -17.16 7.37
C ASP A 154 -9.15 -17.65 8.33
N ALA A 155 -8.09 -18.29 7.81
CA ALA A 155 -6.98 -18.71 8.66
C ALA A 155 -6.19 -17.52 9.22
N ALA A 156 -6.08 -16.41 8.46
CA ALA A 156 -5.50 -15.18 8.98
C ALA A 156 -6.38 -14.54 10.07
N ARG A 157 -7.70 -14.56 9.88
CA ARG A 157 -8.66 -14.13 10.91
C ARG A 157 -8.47 -14.93 12.19
N THR A 158 -8.50 -16.26 12.09
CA THR A 158 -8.30 -17.17 13.22
C THR A 158 -6.97 -16.90 13.93
N TRP A 159 -5.91 -16.74 13.17
CA TRP A 159 -4.60 -16.39 13.75
C TRP A 159 -4.66 -15.08 14.55
N CYS A 160 -5.30 -14.03 14.01
CA CYS A 160 -5.45 -12.77 14.73
C CYS A 160 -6.28 -12.91 16.01
N GLU A 161 -7.34 -13.72 16.01
CA GLU A 161 -8.20 -13.99 17.16
C GLU A 161 -7.45 -14.78 18.25
N GLU A 162 -6.54 -15.66 17.86
CA GLU A 162 -5.72 -16.48 18.76
C GLU A 162 -4.49 -15.75 19.32
N HIS A 163 -4.13 -14.58 18.74
CA HIS A 163 -2.96 -13.78 19.14
C HIS A 163 -3.33 -12.35 19.58
N PRO A 164 -4.24 -12.18 20.55
CA PRO A 164 -4.65 -10.85 21.01
C PRO A 164 -3.49 -10.04 21.59
N GLU A 165 -2.44 -10.67 22.09
CA GLU A 165 -1.22 -10.02 22.59
C GLU A 165 -0.42 -9.33 21.47
N VAL A 166 -0.62 -9.75 20.21
CA VAL A 166 0.05 -9.16 19.04
C VAL A 166 -0.70 -7.95 18.53
N ILE A 167 -2.05 -8.05 18.46
CA ILE A 167 -2.86 -7.02 17.82
C ILE A 167 -3.47 -6.02 18.81
N GLY A 168 -3.60 -6.38 20.11
CA GLY A 168 -4.30 -5.58 21.11
C GLY A 168 -3.66 -4.20 21.31
N GLY A 169 -4.36 -3.14 20.95
CA GLY A 169 -3.88 -1.76 20.93
C GLY A 169 -2.83 -1.46 19.86
N MET A 170 -2.46 -2.46 19.05
CA MET A 170 -1.38 -2.37 18.04
C MET A 170 -1.84 -2.80 16.65
N GLY A 171 -3.13 -3.04 16.43
CA GLY A 171 -3.65 -3.61 15.18
C GLY A 171 -3.17 -2.88 13.92
N TYR A 172 -3.08 -1.55 13.98
CA TYR A 172 -2.57 -0.77 12.85
C TYR A 172 -1.10 -1.08 12.57
N SER A 173 -0.21 -0.97 13.56
CA SER A 173 1.22 -1.26 13.38
C SER A 173 1.45 -2.71 12.98
N ALA A 174 0.76 -3.67 13.62
CA ALA A 174 0.81 -5.08 13.29
C ALA A 174 0.39 -5.34 11.83
N SER A 175 -0.68 -4.69 11.35
CA SER A 175 -1.11 -4.81 9.95
C SER A 175 -0.05 -4.29 8.97
N LYS A 176 0.63 -3.19 9.31
CA LYS A 176 1.67 -2.59 8.47
C LYS A 176 2.97 -3.42 8.47
N GLU A 177 3.31 -4.03 9.61
CA GLU A 177 4.39 -5.03 9.67
C GLU A 177 4.06 -6.27 8.84
N ALA A 178 2.85 -6.80 8.94
CA ALA A 178 2.40 -7.95 8.16
C ALA A 178 2.44 -7.67 6.64
N ILE A 179 2.04 -6.46 6.20
CA ILE A 179 2.19 -6.03 4.80
C ILE A 179 3.65 -6.10 4.36
N ASN A 180 4.58 -5.52 5.13
CA ASN A 180 6.00 -5.50 4.75
C ASN A 180 6.59 -6.93 4.73
N ALA A 181 6.22 -7.79 5.66
CA ALA A 181 6.62 -9.20 5.67
C ALA A 181 6.05 -9.98 4.47
N TYR A 182 4.77 -9.75 4.13
CA TYR A 182 4.14 -10.35 2.96
C TYR A 182 4.80 -9.90 1.66
N VAL A 183 5.09 -8.62 1.53
CA VAL A 183 5.80 -8.07 0.38
C VAL A 183 7.17 -8.73 0.20
N ALA A 184 7.94 -8.88 1.27
CA ALA A 184 9.24 -9.56 1.22
C ALA A 184 9.10 -11.04 0.86
N PHE A 185 8.19 -11.76 1.51
CA PHE A 185 7.96 -13.20 1.32
C PHE A 185 7.38 -13.51 -0.07
N ARG A 186 6.24 -12.87 -0.40
CA ARG A 186 5.52 -13.18 -1.64
C ARG A 186 6.18 -12.57 -2.87
N GLY A 187 6.76 -11.37 -2.73
CA GLY A 187 7.52 -10.72 -3.80
C GLY A 187 8.74 -11.53 -4.23
N PHE A 188 9.44 -12.17 -3.27
CA PHE A 188 10.51 -13.11 -3.58
C PHE A 188 10.02 -14.32 -4.40
N GLN A 189 8.85 -14.88 -4.04
CA GLN A 189 8.26 -16.00 -4.76
C GLN A 189 7.78 -15.63 -6.18
N LEU A 190 7.30 -14.39 -6.36
CA LEU A 190 6.80 -13.89 -7.66
C LEU A 190 7.93 -13.41 -8.59
N ALA A 191 9.10 -13.07 -8.07
CA ALA A 191 10.21 -12.54 -8.85
C ALA A 191 10.58 -13.37 -10.09
N PRO A 192 10.62 -14.72 -10.04
CA PRO A 192 10.92 -15.55 -11.22
C PRO A 192 9.88 -15.42 -12.36
N SER A 193 8.64 -15.02 -12.06
CA SER A 193 7.59 -14.78 -13.08
C SER A 193 7.66 -13.38 -13.68
N GLY A 194 8.58 -12.52 -13.21
CA GLY A 194 8.66 -11.12 -13.64
C GLY A 194 7.64 -10.18 -12.96
N VAL A 195 6.71 -10.70 -12.16
CA VAL A 195 5.80 -9.87 -11.37
C VAL A 195 6.54 -9.23 -10.20
N ARG A 196 6.35 -7.92 -10.04
CA ARG A 196 6.98 -7.15 -8.96
C ARG A 196 5.98 -6.85 -7.85
N LEU A 197 6.41 -6.98 -6.59
CA LEU A 197 5.59 -6.70 -5.43
C LEU A 197 6.41 -5.91 -4.41
N ASN A 198 5.96 -4.69 -4.10
CA ASN A 198 6.67 -3.76 -3.23
C ASN A 198 5.72 -3.05 -2.26
N SER A 199 6.25 -2.46 -1.20
CA SER A 199 5.49 -1.57 -0.32
C SER A 199 6.08 -0.17 -0.28
N LEU A 200 5.21 0.83 -0.16
CA LEU A 200 5.54 2.19 0.24
C LEU A 200 5.22 2.35 1.73
N ASN A 201 6.14 2.96 2.48
CA ASN A 201 5.98 3.26 3.89
C ASN A 201 5.93 4.79 4.08
N PRO A 202 4.73 5.40 4.00
CA PRO A 202 4.55 6.82 4.21
C PRO A 202 4.86 7.25 5.63
N GLY A 203 5.39 8.48 5.78
CA GLY A 203 5.29 9.27 6.99
C GLY A 203 3.91 9.93 7.12
N PRO A 204 3.72 10.83 8.10
CA PRO A 204 2.47 11.57 8.27
C PRO A 204 2.05 12.27 6.98
N THR A 205 0.81 11.99 6.55
CA THR A 205 0.25 12.46 5.28
C THR A 205 -1.13 13.08 5.51
N ASP A 206 -1.39 14.25 4.95
CA ASP A 206 -2.63 15.00 5.09
C ASP A 206 -3.76 14.35 4.26
N THR A 207 -4.38 13.33 4.83
CA THR A 207 -5.50 12.57 4.26
C THR A 207 -6.75 12.71 5.13
N PRO A 208 -7.95 12.34 4.64
CA PRO A 208 -9.14 12.25 5.48
C PRO A 208 -9.00 11.29 6.69
N MET A 209 -8.01 10.44 6.74
CA MET A 209 -7.71 9.54 7.86
C MET A 209 -6.94 10.24 8.99
N MET A 210 -6.25 11.37 8.74
CA MET A 210 -5.42 12.05 9.74
C MET A 210 -6.17 12.43 11.02
N PRO A 211 -7.43 12.95 10.97
CA PRO A 211 -8.18 13.23 12.20
C PRO A 211 -8.33 12.01 13.13
N SER A 212 -8.52 10.80 12.59
CA SER A 212 -8.63 9.58 13.39
C SER A 212 -7.32 9.20 14.08
N PHE A 213 -6.18 9.47 13.46
CA PHE A 213 -4.88 9.29 14.10
C PHE A 213 -4.68 10.30 15.24
N ILE A 214 -5.07 11.56 15.02
CA ILE A 214 -5.01 12.61 16.04
C ILE A 214 -5.94 12.25 17.23
N GLU A 215 -7.13 11.73 16.95
CA GLU A 215 -8.07 11.25 17.99
C GLU A 215 -7.46 10.15 18.86
N SER A 216 -6.75 9.19 18.25
CA SER A 216 -6.21 8.04 18.99
C SER A 216 -4.88 8.31 19.70
N GLN A 217 -4.02 9.17 19.16
CA GLN A 217 -2.65 9.39 19.64
C GLN A 217 -2.44 10.78 20.25
N GLY A 218 -3.38 11.71 20.05
CA GLY A 218 -3.31 13.09 20.50
C GLY A 218 -2.65 14.03 19.49
N GLN A 219 -3.10 15.27 19.48
CA GLN A 219 -2.55 16.34 18.62
C GLN A 219 -1.08 16.59 18.93
N GLU A 220 -0.70 16.59 20.23
CA GLU A 220 0.67 16.84 20.69
C GLU A 220 1.66 15.83 20.10
N PHE A 221 1.27 14.56 19.98
CA PHE A 221 2.09 13.54 19.32
C PHE A 221 2.44 13.95 17.89
N PHE A 222 1.44 14.38 17.09
CA PHE A 222 1.66 14.74 15.69
C PHE A 222 2.38 16.08 15.53
N ASP A 223 2.19 17.03 16.46
CA ASP A 223 2.92 18.30 16.46
C ASP A 223 4.41 18.07 16.72
N ASN A 224 4.73 17.14 17.64
CA ASN A 224 6.10 16.78 18.02
C ASN A 224 6.71 15.69 17.12
N PHE A 225 5.90 15.01 16.27
CA PHE A 225 6.43 13.96 15.39
C PHE A 225 7.50 14.54 14.46
N PRO A 226 8.73 13.98 14.46
CA PRO A 226 9.81 14.50 13.66
C PRO A 226 9.48 14.44 12.15
N LYS A 227 9.46 15.60 11.54
CA LYS A 227 9.25 15.79 10.10
C LYS A 227 10.44 16.55 9.54
N PRO A 228 11.54 15.89 9.14
CA PRO A 228 12.75 16.58 8.68
C PRO A 228 12.49 17.59 7.54
N VAL A 229 11.52 17.32 6.67
CA VAL A 229 11.07 18.27 5.63
C VAL A 229 10.17 19.39 6.15
N GLY A 230 9.87 19.45 7.47
CA GLY A 230 9.12 20.53 8.13
C GLY A 230 7.60 20.49 7.99
N ARG A 231 7.01 19.45 7.37
CA ARG A 231 5.57 19.31 7.15
C ARG A 231 5.14 17.86 6.94
N ASN A 232 3.83 17.62 7.00
CA ASN A 232 3.26 16.38 6.50
C ASN A 232 3.38 16.32 4.96
N ALA A 233 3.36 15.11 4.43
CA ALA A 233 3.22 14.90 2.98
C ALA A 233 1.79 15.20 2.51
N ARG A 234 1.62 15.60 1.25
CA ARG A 234 0.32 15.62 0.59
C ARG A 234 0.02 14.23 0.00
N PRO A 235 -1.28 13.88 -0.17
CA PRO A 235 -1.67 12.61 -0.79
C PRO A 235 -1.07 12.38 -2.17
N ASP A 236 -0.94 13.44 -2.98
CA ASP A 236 -0.36 13.37 -4.33
C ASP A 236 1.14 13.07 -4.31
N GLU A 237 1.89 13.53 -3.30
CA GLU A 237 3.32 13.21 -3.16
C GLU A 237 3.54 11.71 -2.89
N GLN A 238 2.67 11.10 -2.08
CA GLN A 238 2.71 9.65 -1.84
C GLN A 238 2.22 8.86 -3.06
N ALA A 239 1.20 9.37 -3.75
CA ALA A 239 0.68 8.75 -4.97
C ALA A 239 1.73 8.71 -6.09
N TRP A 240 2.51 9.78 -6.28
CA TRP A 240 3.64 9.78 -7.22
C TRP A 240 4.69 8.74 -6.85
N ALA A 241 5.01 8.59 -5.56
CA ALA A 241 5.95 7.54 -5.12
C ALA A 241 5.43 6.13 -5.45
N LEU A 242 4.12 5.87 -5.25
CA LEU A 242 3.48 4.60 -5.62
C LEU A 242 3.52 4.35 -7.13
N VAL A 243 3.15 5.35 -7.92
CA VAL A 243 3.14 5.26 -9.39
C VAL A 243 4.54 5.01 -9.94
N LEU A 244 5.57 5.70 -9.43
CA LEU A 244 6.96 5.45 -9.80
C LEU A 244 7.42 4.05 -9.39
N LEU A 245 7.08 3.61 -8.18
CA LEU A 245 7.45 2.29 -7.66
C LEU A 245 6.88 1.16 -8.51
N ASN A 246 5.63 1.31 -8.97
CA ASN A 246 4.90 0.29 -9.73
C ASN A 246 5.09 0.39 -11.25
N SER A 247 5.73 1.47 -11.74
CA SER A 247 6.00 1.65 -13.17
C SER A 247 6.81 0.50 -13.75
N PRO A 248 6.49 0.01 -14.98
CA PRO A 248 7.32 -0.97 -15.70
C PRO A 248 8.78 -0.52 -15.90
N ARG A 249 9.05 0.79 -15.81
CA ARG A 249 10.45 1.33 -15.84
C ARG A 249 11.26 0.90 -14.64
N ASN A 250 10.62 0.62 -13.51
CA ASN A 250 11.25 0.14 -12.27
C ASN A 250 11.33 -1.39 -12.22
N SER A 251 11.71 -2.03 -13.32
CA SER A 251 11.61 -3.48 -13.54
C SER A 251 12.54 -4.33 -12.66
N TYR A 252 13.54 -3.75 -12.01
CA TYR A 252 14.51 -4.47 -11.16
C TYR A 252 14.21 -4.33 -9.67
N THR A 253 13.08 -3.66 -9.31
CA THR A 253 12.69 -3.42 -7.91
C THR A 253 11.52 -4.32 -7.54
N THR A 254 11.76 -5.31 -6.67
CA THR A 254 10.73 -6.21 -6.14
C THR A 254 11.10 -6.70 -4.74
N ALA A 255 10.10 -7.15 -3.97
CA ALA A 255 10.23 -7.69 -2.62
C ALA A 255 10.85 -6.71 -1.61
N THR A 256 10.65 -5.39 -1.80
CA THR A 256 11.25 -4.35 -0.97
C THR A 256 10.24 -3.40 -0.38
N SER A 257 10.63 -2.79 0.76
CA SER A 257 9.88 -1.75 1.46
C SER A 257 10.58 -0.40 1.27
N HIS A 258 9.86 0.58 0.69
CA HIS A 258 10.38 1.91 0.39
C HIS A 258 9.80 2.94 1.35
N PHE A 259 10.62 3.84 1.86
CA PHE A 259 10.18 4.91 2.75
C PHE A 259 9.96 6.21 1.98
N ALA A 260 8.78 6.80 2.12
CA ALA A 260 8.44 8.14 1.63
C ALA A 260 7.96 8.99 2.83
N ASP A 261 8.87 9.29 3.72
CA ASP A 261 8.62 9.80 5.08
C ASP A 261 9.31 11.15 5.38
N GLY A 262 9.77 11.83 4.34
CA GLY A 262 10.43 13.13 4.48
C GLY A 262 11.74 13.09 5.25
N GLY A 263 12.42 11.92 5.30
CA GLY A 263 13.71 11.73 5.95
C GLY A 263 13.63 11.22 7.40
N PHE A 264 12.43 10.91 7.90
CA PHE A 264 12.23 10.40 9.26
C PHE A 264 13.07 9.14 9.53
N THR A 265 12.92 8.10 8.71
CA THR A 265 13.66 6.85 8.86
C THR A 265 15.18 7.04 8.75
N GLY A 266 15.63 7.91 7.85
CA GLY A 266 17.05 8.27 7.73
C GLY A 266 17.58 8.92 9.01
N GLY A 267 16.85 9.88 9.58
CA GLY A 267 17.19 10.53 10.84
C GLY A 267 17.22 9.54 12.02
N LEU A 268 16.26 8.61 12.05
CA LEU A 268 16.18 7.57 13.09
C LEU A 268 17.42 6.64 13.05
N PHE A 269 17.76 6.11 11.89
CA PHE A 269 18.88 5.15 11.76
C PHE A 269 20.26 5.78 11.95
N THR A 270 20.39 7.09 11.81
CA THR A 270 21.65 7.82 12.02
C THR A 270 21.73 8.48 13.39
N GLY A 271 20.73 8.29 14.27
CA GLY A 271 20.69 8.93 15.59
C GLY A 271 20.38 10.43 15.55
N GLY A 272 19.94 10.96 14.42
CA GLY A 272 19.47 12.35 14.28
C GLY A 272 18.07 12.58 14.85
N ILE A 273 17.33 11.50 15.10
CA ILE A 273 16.00 11.50 15.72
C ILE A 273 16.06 10.54 16.92
N ASP A 274 15.65 11.04 18.09
CA ASP A 274 15.52 10.21 19.29
C ASP A 274 14.09 9.68 19.41
N MET A 275 13.94 8.36 19.33
CA MET A 275 12.64 7.69 19.50
C MET A 275 12.04 7.86 20.90
N ALA A 276 12.85 8.10 21.91
CA ALA A 276 12.34 8.36 23.26
C ALA A 276 11.42 9.59 23.31
N LEU A 277 11.61 10.54 22.39
CA LEU A 277 10.74 11.72 22.27
C LEU A 277 9.34 11.40 21.71
N LEU A 278 9.15 10.22 21.11
CA LEU A 278 7.88 9.76 20.57
C LEU A 278 7.14 8.80 21.50
N MET A 279 7.79 8.37 22.57
CA MET A 279 7.17 7.51 23.59
C MET A 279 6.44 8.41 24.59
N PRO A 280 5.21 8.05 25.03
CA PRO A 280 4.60 8.76 26.16
C PRO A 280 5.52 8.66 27.37
N PRO A 281 5.61 9.72 28.20
CA PRO A 281 6.34 9.61 29.48
C PRO A 281 5.72 8.47 30.32
N GLU A 282 6.57 7.66 30.94
CA GLU A 282 6.18 6.56 31.82
C GLU A 282 5.29 7.03 32.98
#